data_e9e3ab2d96f6d7023f42917ac1527e77
#
_entry.id   e9e3ab2d96f6d7023f42917ac1527e77
#
_cell.length_a   1.000
_cell.length_b   1.000
_cell.length_c   1.000
_cell.angle_alpha   90.00
_cell.angle_beta   90.00
_cell.angle_gamma   90.00
#
_symmetry.space_group_name_H-M   'P 1'
#
loop_
_entity.id
_entity.type
_entity.pdbx_description
1 polymer ?
#
loop_
_entity_poly.entity_id
_entity_poly.type
_entity_poly.pdbx_seq_one_letter_code
_entity_poly.pdbx_strand_id
1 'polypeptide(L)'
;MMEGLKKKFNSWLWGPTSGSEIDISLDGKVVAITGANTGVGKETAHEISRKGARVIMLCRDTVKAESVRKEIMKDTGNQVDIVKLDLASLESVRSCADTLTKKEDRIDILINNAGVMACPEMKTKDGLELQIGTNHFGHFLLTELLQPLLRKSTTTGFTPRIVVVSSMAHEGPMWPWPFALIALGLALLMPRFVKIYWMLLPRFRMNWDDLHFQKIPGSYEPFIAYSQSKLANVLFAQELSKRVAKDGIKVYCLHPGLIDSELWRHHKQKGSIGSFMLAPFEYFMKTPFLGAQTSLYCALEPSIVNESGLYYSDCAVASPSPVALNEDDQKKLWRISEETVGLSKKNT
;
A
#
# COMPACT_ATOMS: atom_id res chain seq x y z
N MET A 1 -11.15 25.03 -15.24
CA MET A 1 -12.56 24.96 -14.84
C MET A 1 -13.03 23.53 -14.60
N MET A 2 -12.81 22.57 -15.52
CA MET A 2 -13.21 21.16 -15.37
C MET A 2 -12.49 20.44 -14.21
N GLU A 3 -11.22 20.71 -13.97
CA GLU A 3 -10.44 20.12 -12.87
C GLU A 3 -10.93 20.58 -11.49
N GLY A 4 -11.32 21.84 -11.36
CA GLY A 4 -11.94 22.37 -10.15
C GLY A 4 -13.34 21.79 -9.86
N LEU A 5 -14.12 21.49 -10.89
CA LEU A 5 -15.41 20.81 -10.77
C LEU A 5 -15.22 19.34 -10.36
N LYS A 6 -14.24 18.63 -10.95
CA LYS A 6 -13.88 17.26 -10.58
C LYS A 6 -13.41 17.20 -9.12
N LYS A 7 -12.61 18.17 -8.67
CA LYS A 7 -12.16 18.26 -7.27
C LYS A 7 -13.31 18.47 -6.30
N LYS A 8 -14.25 19.38 -6.60
CA LYS A 8 -15.44 19.61 -5.78
C LYS A 8 -16.38 18.40 -5.76
N PHE A 9 -16.59 17.76 -6.91
CA PHE A 9 -17.43 16.56 -7.02
C PHE A 9 -16.82 15.38 -6.28
N ASN A 10 -15.50 15.16 -6.42
CA ASN A 10 -14.79 14.11 -5.69
C ASN A 10 -14.80 14.35 -4.17
N SER A 11 -14.63 15.59 -3.72
CA SER A 11 -14.76 15.96 -2.31
C SER A 11 -16.17 15.73 -1.77
N TRP A 12 -17.19 16.00 -2.57
CA TRP A 12 -18.58 15.75 -2.20
C TRP A 12 -18.92 14.24 -2.16
N LEU A 13 -18.40 13.46 -3.13
CA LEU A 13 -18.68 12.03 -3.24
C LEU A 13 -17.91 11.18 -2.21
N TRP A 14 -16.69 11.61 -1.85
CA TRP A 14 -15.77 10.84 -1.01
C TRP A 14 -15.57 11.44 0.39
N GLY A 15 -16.33 12.48 0.73
CA GLY A 15 -16.28 13.15 2.03
C GLY A 15 -15.03 14.02 2.26
N PRO A 16 -15.00 14.80 3.35
CA PRO A 16 -13.82 15.55 3.75
C PRO A 16 -12.72 14.56 4.13
N THR A 17 -11.60 14.62 3.40
CA THR A 17 -10.43 13.79 3.65
C THR A 17 -9.41 14.62 4.42
N SER A 18 -9.26 14.37 5.71
CA SER A 18 -8.57 15.24 6.64
C SER A 18 -7.11 14.88 6.91
N GLY A 19 -6.54 13.91 6.18
CA GLY A 19 -5.16 13.48 6.45
C GLY A 19 -4.11 14.58 6.28
N SER A 20 -4.23 15.43 5.25
CA SER A 20 -3.34 16.58 5.04
C SER A 20 -3.62 17.76 5.97
N GLU A 21 -4.83 17.83 6.56
CA GLU A 21 -5.26 18.89 7.46
C GLU A 21 -4.83 18.66 8.91
N ILE A 22 -4.25 17.48 9.24
CA ILE A 22 -3.75 17.19 10.57
C ILE A 22 -2.64 18.18 10.92
N ASP A 23 -2.87 18.95 11.97
CA ASP A 23 -1.92 19.96 12.46
C ASP A 23 -0.86 19.29 13.35
N ILE A 24 0.26 18.91 12.74
CA ILE A 24 1.41 18.29 13.41
C ILE A 24 2.70 18.73 12.73
N SER A 25 3.72 19.10 13.54
CA SER A 25 5.08 19.27 13.06
C SER A 25 5.82 17.94 13.06
N LEU A 26 6.52 17.67 11.96
CA LEU A 26 7.45 16.55 11.81
C LEU A 26 8.91 17.02 11.78
N ASP A 27 9.20 18.20 12.31
CA ASP A 27 10.57 18.71 12.36
C ASP A 27 11.52 17.71 13.03
N GLY A 28 12.64 17.46 12.36
CA GLY A 28 13.62 16.47 12.80
C GLY A 28 13.18 14.99 12.69
N LYS A 29 12.00 14.68 12.10
CA LYS A 29 11.58 13.30 11.85
C LYS A 29 12.06 12.82 10.49
N VAL A 30 12.32 11.51 10.40
CA VAL A 30 12.75 10.81 9.19
C VAL A 30 11.66 9.87 8.73
N VAL A 31 11.16 10.07 7.50
CA VAL A 31 10.08 9.28 6.94
C VAL A 31 10.53 8.60 5.66
N ALA A 32 10.50 7.27 5.62
CA ALA A 32 10.83 6.47 4.45
C ALA A 32 9.56 6.00 3.73
N ILE A 33 9.49 6.21 2.40
CA ILE A 33 8.29 5.93 1.60
C ILE A 33 8.68 5.16 0.35
N THR A 34 8.11 3.95 0.16
CA THR A 34 8.33 3.18 -1.06
C THR A 34 7.44 3.69 -2.20
N GLY A 35 8.00 3.80 -3.42
CA GLY A 35 7.26 4.25 -4.60
C GLY A 35 6.82 5.72 -4.54
N ALA A 36 7.63 6.57 -3.91
CA ALA A 36 7.33 8.00 -3.70
C ALA A 36 7.51 8.88 -4.94
N ASN A 37 7.81 8.32 -6.11
CA ASN A 37 8.05 9.08 -7.34
C ASN A 37 6.81 9.21 -8.26
N THR A 38 5.64 8.74 -7.84
CA THR A 38 4.40 8.85 -8.60
C THR A 38 3.16 8.61 -7.73
N GLY A 39 2.01 9.07 -8.22
CA GLY A 39 0.69 8.76 -7.65
C GLY A 39 0.56 9.09 -6.17
N VAL A 40 -0.07 8.19 -5.42
CA VAL A 40 -0.32 8.33 -3.97
C VAL A 40 0.98 8.54 -3.19
N GLY A 41 2.05 7.79 -3.54
CA GLY A 41 3.33 7.91 -2.85
C GLY A 41 4.00 9.28 -3.03
N LYS A 42 3.89 9.90 -4.21
CA LYS A 42 4.38 11.26 -4.46
C LYS A 42 3.63 12.28 -3.62
N GLU A 43 2.30 12.24 -3.63
CA GLU A 43 1.48 13.18 -2.84
C GLU A 43 1.70 12.99 -1.33
N THR A 44 1.84 11.75 -0.87
CA THR A 44 2.17 11.45 0.53
C THR A 44 3.54 12.02 0.91
N ALA A 45 4.56 11.85 0.07
CA ALA A 45 5.90 12.39 0.30
C ALA A 45 5.89 13.93 0.35
N HIS A 46 5.12 14.56 -0.52
CA HIS A 46 5.00 16.01 -0.59
C HIS A 46 4.35 16.58 0.68
N GLU A 47 3.20 16.03 1.09
CA GLU A 47 2.51 16.51 2.31
C GLU A 47 3.32 16.25 3.59
N ILE A 48 4.00 15.12 3.69
CA ILE A 48 4.88 14.82 4.82
C ILE A 48 6.07 15.80 4.86
N SER A 49 6.65 16.12 3.70
CA SER A 49 7.71 17.11 3.61
C SER A 49 7.21 18.51 4.01
N ARG A 50 5.98 18.91 3.62
CA ARG A 50 5.39 20.20 4.05
C ARG A 50 5.25 20.33 5.56
N LYS A 51 5.13 19.21 6.26
CA LYS A 51 5.05 19.18 7.74
C LYS A 51 6.41 19.18 8.43
N GLY A 52 7.50 19.37 7.69
CA GLY A 52 8.85 19.53 8.23
C GLY A 52 9.70 18.25 8.24
N ALA A 53 9.16 17.09 7.85
CA ALA A 53 9.93 15.86 7.84
C ALA A 53 11.01 15.85 6.75
N ARG A 54 12.14 15.23 7.07
CA ARG A 54 13.09 14.74 6.08
C ARG A 54 12.54 13.46 5.46
N VAL A 55 12.26 13.48 4.15
CA VAL A 55 11.67 12.36 3.42
C VAL A 55 12.75 11.56 2.69
N ILE A 56 12.72 10.25 2.81
CA ILE A 56 13.54 9.31 2.04
C ILE A 56 12.65 8.58 1.04
N MET A 57 12.80 8.91 -0.24
CA MET A 57 12.09 8.28 -1.35
C MET A 57 12.77 6.98 -1.74
N LEU A 58 12.11 5.85 -1.51
CA LEU A 58 12.60 4.51 -1.87
C LEU A 58 12.00 4.11 -3.22
N CYS A 59 12.76 4.28 -4.32
CA CYS A 59 12.25 4.19 -5.67
C CYS A 59 13.14 3.34 -6.57
N ARG A 60 12.51 2.57 -7.49
CA ARG A 60 13.21 1.80 -8.51
C ARG A 60 13.81 2.71 -9.60
N ASP A 61 13.02 3.63 -10.09
CA ASP A 61 13.42 4.63 -11.08
C ASP A 61 13.89 5.89 -10.35
N THR A 62 15.21 5.99 -10.20
CA THR A 62 15.87 7.11 -9.51
C THR A 62 15.90 8.38 -10.36
N VAL A 63 15.82 8.26 -11.69
CA VAL A 63 15.77 9.43 -12.59
C VAL A 63 14.43 10.13 -12.46
N LYS A 64 13.33 9.37 -12.49
CA LYS A 64 11.99 9.91 -12.21
C LYS A 64 11.88 10.46 -10.78
N ALA A 65 12.49 9.79 -9.80
CA ALA A 65 12.49 10.23 -8.42
C ALA A 65 13.23 11.58 -8.25
N GLU A 66 14.31 11.81 -9.00
CA GLU A 66 15.08 13.05 -8.93
C GLU A 66 14.26 14.28 -9.35
N SER A 67 13.41 14.16 -10.37
CA SER A 67 12.53 15.25 -10.79
C SER A 67 11.49 15.58 -9.70
N VAL A 68 10.91 14.55 -9.07
CA VAL A 68 9.95 14.71 -7.97
C VAL A 68 10.64 15.26 -6.71
N ARG A 69 11.84 14.81 -6.40
CA ARG A 69 12.66 15.36 -5.30
C ARG A 69 12.85 16.86 -5.43
N LYS A 70 13.27 17.32 -6.62
CA LYS A 70 13.47 18.76 -6.89
C LYS A 70 12.17 19.55 -6.75
N GLU A 71 11.05 19.01 -7.21
CA GLU A 71 9.73 19.62 -7.08
C GLU A 71 9.35 19.79 -5.60
N ILE A 72 9.46 18.72 -4.80
CA ILE A 72 9.13 18.76 -3.37
C ILE A 72 10.04 19.73 -2.62
N MET A 73 11.36 19.65 -2.83
CA MET A 73 12.32 20.54 -2.16
C MET A 73 12.11 22.01 -2.52
N LYS A 74 11.74 22.30 -3.79
CA LYS A 74 11.44 23.67 -4.22
C LYS A 74 10.20 24.23 -3.53
N ASP A 75 9.18 23.40 -3.31
CA ASP A 75 7.90 23.81 -2.71
C ASP A 75 7.99 23.91 -1.19
N THR A 76 8.69 22.97 -0.55
CA THR A 76 8.69 22.84 0.92
C THR A 76 9.92 23.42 1.60
N GLY A 77 11.04 23.54 0.89
CA GLY A 77 12.32 23.91 1.46
C GLY A 77 13.01 22.80 2.27
N ASN A 78 12.35 21.66 2.47
CA ASN A 78 12.83 20.57 3.31
C ASN A 78 13.66 19.55 2.54
N GLN A 79 14.54 18.84 3.26
CA GLN A 79 15.41 17.84 2.67
C GLN A 79 14.62 16.60 2.23
N VAL A 80 14.88 16.16 0.99
CA VAL A 80 14.38 14.91 0.42
C VAL A 80 15.54 14.12 -0.15
N ASP A 81 15.68 12.88 0.27
CA ASP A 81 16.72 11.96 -0.19
C ASP A 81 16.13 10.86 -1.08
N ILE A 82 16.97 10.25 -1.90
CA ILE A 82 16.58 9.10 -2.75
C ILE A 82 17.50 7.93 -2.44
N VAL A 83 16.90 6.78 -2.19
CA VAL A 83 17.62 5.50 -2.11
C VAL A 83 16.99 4.54 -3.12
N LYS A 84 17.83 3.90 -3.93
CA LYS A 84 17.37 2.94 -4.94
C LYS A 84 16.76 1.72 -4.27
N LEU A 85 15.54 1.36 -4.69
CA LEU A 85 14.81 0.18 -4.21
C LEU A 85 14.02 -0.44 -5.35
N ASP A 86 14.34 -1.68 -5.70
CA ASP A 86 13.51 -2.55 -6.55
C ASP A 86 12.94 -3.68 -5.70
N LEU A 87 11.65 -3.59 -5.34
CA LEU A 87 10.96 -4.60 -4.54
C LEU A 87 10.80 -5.95 -5.26
N ALA A 88 11.00 -5.99 -6.58
CA ALA A 88 11.05 -7.21 -7.37
C ALA A 88 12.45 -7.86 -7.38
N SER A 89 13.31 -7.50 -6.41
CA SER A 89 14.64 -8.08 -6.22
C SER A 89 15.01 -8.06 -4.74
N LEU A 90 15.05 -9.22 -4.11
CA LEU A 90 15.41 -9.34 -2.69
C LEU A 90 16.83 -8.83 -2.42
N GLU A 91 17.74 -8.96 -3.38
CA GLU A 91 19.08 -8.36 -3.32
C GLU A 91 19.01 -6.83 -3.24
N SER A 92 18.20 -6.21 -4.10
CA SER A 92 17.98 -4.75 -4.07
C SER A 92 17.37 -4.28 -2.76
N VAL A 93 16.44 -5.05 -2.18
CA VAL A 93 15.84 -4.76 -0.88
C VAL A 93 16.90 -4.79 0.23
N ARG A 94 17.77 -5.81 0.25
CA ARG A 94 18.88 -5.92 1.22
C ARG A 94 19.85 -4.76 1.07
N SER A 95 20.26 -4.44 -0.16
CA SER A 95 21.17 -3.31 -0.44
C SER A 95 20.58 -1.96 -0.02
N CYS A 96 19.27 -1.76 -0.23
CA CYS A 96 18.58 -0.57 0.23
C CYS A 96 18.58 -0.47 1.76
N ALA A 97 18.19 -1.54 2.45
CA ALA A 97 18.18 -1.59 3.91
C ALA A 97 19.58 -1.38 4.52
N ASP A 98 20.61 -1.97 3.92
CA ASP A 98 22.00 -1.79 4.34
C ASP A 98 22.46 -0.32 4.16
N THR A 99 22.09 0.30 3.04
CA THR A 99 22.35 1.73 2.80
C THR A 99 21.70 2.61 3.86
N LEU A 100 20.43 2.34 4.19
CA LEU A 100 19.71 3.10 5.20
C LEU A 100 20.30 2.88 6.60
N THR A 101 20.63 1.63 6.95
CA THR A 101 21.22 1.32 8.27
C THR A 101 22.57 1.99 8.49
N LYS A 102 23.34 2.21 7.41
CA LYS A 102 24.65 2.91 7.48
C LYS A 102 24.51 4.43 7.52
N LYS A 103 23.46 4.98 6.92
CA LYS A 103 23.28 6.44 6.76
C LYS A 103 22.38 7.08 7.81
N GLU A 104 21.45 6.32 8.36
CA GLU A 104 20.39 6.82 9.22
C GLU A 104 20.56 6.35 10.65
N ASP A 105 20.40 7.27 11.58
CA ASP A 105 20.38 6.94 13.00
C ASP A 105 19.06 6.27 13.38
N ARG A 106 17.94 6.68 12.76
CA ARG A 106 16.60 6.13 12.97
C ARG A 106 15.68 6.37 11.77
N ILE A 107 14.56 5.69 11.76
CA ILE A 107 13.39 5.97 10.90
C ILE A 107 12.18 6.11 11.82
N ASP A 108 11.46 7.23 11.73
CA ASP A 108 10.29 7.49 12.56
C ASP A 108 9.01 6.92 11.94
N ILE A 109 8.88 6.98 10.62
CA ILE A 109 7.72 6.42 9.90
C ILE A 109 8.21 5.68 8.65
N LEU A 110 7.72 4.44 8.47
CA LEU A 110 7.91 3.66 7.25
C LEU A 110 6.57 3.49 6.54
N ILE A 111 6.47 3.91 5.27
CA ILE A 111 5.25 3.78 4.47
C ILE A 111 5.53 2.80 3.32
N ASN A 112 5.00 1.60 3.42
CA ASN A 112 5.02 0.54 2.41
C ASN A 112 3.90 0.82 1.39
N ASN A 113 4.14 1.77 0.47
CA ASN A 113 3.15 2.27 -0.48
C ASN A 113 3.30 1.67 -1.88
N ALA A 114 4.51 1.35 -2.33
CA ALA A 114 4.75 0.87 -3.68
C ALA A 114 3.90 -0.37 -4.04
N GLY A 115 3.61 -0.53 -5.32
CA GLY A 115 2.90 -1.70 -5.80
C GLY A 115 2.81 -1.80 -7.30
N VAL A 116 2.46 -2.99 -7.76
CA VAL A 116 2.11 -3.31 -9.14
C VAL A 116 0.73 -3.96 -9.15
N MET A 117 -0.04 -3.76 -10.22
CA MET A 117 -1.41 -4.26 -10.32
C MET A 117 -1.68 -4.87 -11.69
N ALA A 118 -2.35 -6.02 -11.69
CA ALA A 118 -2.87 -6.70 -12.87
C ALA A 118 -1.85 -6.79 -14.01
N CYS A 119 -0.62 -7.13 -13.64
CA CYS A 119 0.48 -7.33 -14.59
C CYS A 119 0.25 -8.61 -15.40
N PRO A 120 0.79 -8.72 -16.62
CA PRO A 120 0.95 -10.01 -17.28
C PRO A 120 1.69 -11.01 -16.39
N GLU A 121 1.57 -12.30 -16.70
CA GLU A 121 2.32 -13.33 -15.97
C GLU A 121 3.83 -13.07 -16.09
N MET A 122 4.43 -12.70 -14.98
CA MET A 122 5.85 -12.35 -14.87
C MET A 122 6.38 -12.80 -13.52
N LYS A 123 7.71 -12.93 -13.42
CA LYS A 123 8.42 -13.26 -12.18
C LYS A 123 9.36 -12.15 -11.76
N THR A 124 9.60 -12.07 -10.46
CA THR A 124 10.69 -11.27 -9.88
C THR A 124 12.03 -11.87 -10.25
N LYS A 125 13.12 -11.16 -9.96
CA LYS A 125 14.49 -11.69 -10.12
C LYS A 125 14.73 -12.94 -9.29
N ASP A 126 13.98 -13.12 -8.22
CA ASP A 126 14.08 -14.25 -7.30
C ASP A 126 13.13 -15.41 -7.67
N GLY A 127 12.47 -15.34 -8.84
CA GLY A 127 11.55 -16.38 -9.35
C GLY A 127 10.15 -16.39 -8.74
N LEU A 128 9.80 -15.41 -7.92
CA LEU A 128 8.47 -15.26 -7.32
C LEU A 128 7.47 -14.67 -8.33
N GLU A 129 6.18 -14.96 -8.18
CA GLU A 129 5.15 -14.26 -8.95
C GLU A 129 5.28 -12.75 -8.71
N LEU A 130 5.20 -11.95 -9.79
CA LEU A 130 5.61 -10.55 -9.74
C LEU A 130 4.81 -9.70 -8.76
N GLN A 131 3.48 -9.92 -8.65
CA GLN A 131 2.62 -9.07 -7.83
C GLN A 131 2.79 -9.36 -6.35
N ILE A 132 2.73 -10.63 -5.93
CA ILE A 132 2.96 -10.98 -4.52
C ILE A 132 4.42 -10.77 -4.13
N GLY A 133 5.36 -11.02 -5.06
CA GLY A 133 6.78 -10.77 -4.87
C GLY A 133 7.08 -9.31 -4.56
N THR A 134 6.52 -8.39 -5.36
CA THR A 134 6.73 -6.95 -5.22
C THR A 134 5.89 -6.35 -4.08
N ASN A 135 4.57 -6.66 -4.04
CA ASN A 135 3.64 -6.00 -3.13
C ASN A 135 3.77 -6.49 -1.69
N HIS A 136 4.16 -7.77 -1.51
CA HIS A 136 4.26 -8.39 -0.18
C HIS A 136 5.69 -8.79 0.18
N PHE A 137 6.32 -9.77 -0.49
CA PHE A 137 7.61 -10.30 -0.04
C PHE A 137 8.74 -9.27 0.00
N GLY A 138 8.78 -8.36 -0.99
CA GLY A 138 9.73 -7.25 -1.00
C GLY A 138 9.53 -6.29 0.17
N HIS A 139 8.29 -5.92 0.49
CA HIS A 139 7.96 -5.07 1.63
C HIS A 139 8.16 -5.79 2.97
N PHE A 140 7.82 -7.08 3.04
CA PHE A 140 8.09 -7.91 4.22
C PHE A 140 9.58 -7.86 4.57
N LEU A 141 10.45 -8.18 3.61
CA LEU A 141 11.90 -8.17 3.82
C LEU A 141 12.40 -6.77 4.21
N LEU A 142 11.96 -5.72 3.50
CA LEU A 142 12.35 -4.34 3.80
C LEU A 142 11.98 -3.97 5.24
N THR A 143 10.74 -4.27 5.64
CA THR A 143 10.24 -3.94 6.97
C THR A 143 11.03 -4.67 8.06
N GLU A 144 11.28 -5.97 7.90
CA GLU A 144 12.07 -6.74 8.86
C GLU A 144 13.50 -6.21 9.02
N LEU A 145 14.13 -5.83 7.90
CA LEU A 145 15.50 -5.28 7.94
C LEU A 145 15.57 -3.86 8.54
N LEU A 146 14.49 -3.09 8.45
CA LEU A 146 14.43 -1.71 8.98
C LEU A 146 13.89 -1.62 10.42
N GLN A 147 13.41 -2.71 11.02
CA GLN A 147 12.96 -2.70 12.43
C GLN A 147 13.99 -2.11 13.41
N PRO A 148 15.32 -2.38 13.29
CA PRO A 148 16.29 -1.78 14.20
C PRO A 148 16.28 -0.23 14.16
N LEU A 149 16.09 0.38 12.99
CA LEU A 149 16.00 1.83 12.85
C LEU A 149 14.69 2.39 13.41
N LEU A 150 13.58 1.65 13.23
CA LEU A 150 12.28 2.01 13.81
C LEU A 150 12.31 1.93 15.35
N ARG A 151 12.94 0.91 15.93
CA ARG A 151 13.11 0.80 17.39
C ARG A 151 13.89 1.98 17.97
N LYS A 152 14.90 2.49 17.29
CA LYS A 152 15.66 3.67 17.75
C LYS A 152 14.80 4.94 17.83
N SER A 153 13.74 5.04 17.04
CA SER A 153 12.81 6.18 17.11
C SER A 153 12.06 6.25 18.44
N THR A 154 11.75 5.12 19.08
CA THR A 154 11.05 5.10 20.37
C THR A 154 11.83 5.83 21.47
N THR A 155 13.14 5.87 21.36
CA THR A 155 13.99 6.58 22.35
C THR A 155 13.90 8.10 22.26
N THR A 156 13.29 8.64 21.20
CA THR A 156 13.12 10.09 20.99
C THR A 156 11.81 10.65 21.53
N GLY A 157 10.99 9.82 22.18
CA GLY A 157 9.64 10.18 22.61
C GLY A 157 8.60 10.21 21.49
N PHE A 158 8.98 9.83 20.27
CA PHE A 158 8.06 9.66 19.14
C PHE A 158 7.64 8.20 19.02
N THR A 159 6.35 7.97 18.76
CA THR A 159 5.83 6.61 18.49
C THR A 159 6.04 6.26 17.03
N PRO A 160 6.97 5.35 16.69
CA PRO A 160 7.23 4.99 15.30
C PRO A 160 6.04 4.26 14.68
N ARG A 161 5.82 4.51 13.39
CA ARG A 161 4.68 3.96 12.65
C ARG A 161 5.13 3.21 11.40
N ILE A 162 4.47 2.09 11.14
CA ILE A 162 4.54 1.36 9.87
C ILE A 162 3.17 1.43 9.22
N VAL A 163 3.11 1.98 8.01
CA VAL A 163 1.86 2.10 7.24
C VAL A 163 1.93 1.17 6.04
N VAL A 164 1.02 0.21 5.95
CA VAL A 164 0.96 -0.79 4.89
C VAL A 164 -0.20 -0.48 3.95
N VAL A 165 0.11 -0.13 2.71
CA VAL A 165 -0.92 0.19 1.71
C VAL A 165 -1.40 -1.08 1.02
N SER A 166 -2.66 -1.44 1.31
CA SER A 166 -3.39 -2.52 0.68
C SER A 166 -4.33 -1.99 -0.44
N SER A 167 -5.46 -2.62 -0.64
CA SER A 167 -6.49 -2.25 -1.62
C SER A 167 -7.82 -2.90 -1.22
N MET A 168 -8.95 -2.35 -1.68
CA MET A 168 -10.25 -3.03 -1.61
C MET A 168 -10.21 -4.41 -2.29
N ALA A 169 -9.31 -4.62 -3.25
CA ALA A 169 -9.10 -5.89 -3.90
C ALA A 169 -8.68 -7.04 -2.96
N HIS A 170 -8.30 -6.76 -1.70
CA HIS A 170 -8.06 -7.81 -0.70
C HIS A 170 -9.31 -8.63 -0.34
N GLU A 171 -10.49 -8.08 -0.60
CA GLU A 171 -11.77 -8.78 -0.43
C GLU A 171 -12.07 -9.75 -1.58
N GLY A 172 -11.38 -9.60 -2.70
CA GLY A 172 -11.49 -10.39 -3.92
C GLY A 172 -11.38 -9.56 -5.18
N PRO A 173 -11.19 -10.19 -6.33
CA PRO A 173 -11.20 -9.49 -7.60
C PRO A 173 -12.57 -8.84 -7.80
N MET A 174 -12.58 -7.58 -8.20
CA MET A 174 -13.81 -6.89 -8.62
C MET A 174 -14.28 -7.47 -9.97
N TRP A 175 -14.80 -8.71 -9.95
CA TRP A 175 -15.26 -9.47 -11.10
C TRP A 175 -16.73 -9.84 -10.96
N PRO A 176 -17.51 -9.82 -12.04
CA PRO A 176 -17.28 -9.22 -13.36
C PRO A 176 -17.88 -7.81 -13.47
N TRP A 177 -17.14 -6.89 -14.02
CA TRP A 177 -17.53 -5.49 -14.26
C TRP A 177 -18.92 -5.28 -14.88
N PRO A 178 -19.42 -6.12 -15.83
CA PRO A 178 -20.77 -5.97 -16.37
C PRO A 178 -21.86 -6.16 -15.31
N PHE A 179 -21.66 -7.09 -14.38
CA PHE A 179 -22.60 -7.33 -13.29
C PHE A 179 -22.44 -6.30 -12.17
N ALA A 180 -21.26 -5.73 -11.97
CA ALA A 180 -21.04 -4.62 -11.03
C ALA A 180 -21.79 -3.36 -11.49
N LEU A 181 -21.89 -3.09 -12.80
CA LEU A 181 -22.72 -2.00 -13.35
C LEU A 181 -24.21 -2.22 -13.18
N ILE A 182 -24.66 -3.46 -13.41
CA ILE A 182 -26.04 -3.86 -13.16
C ILE A 182 -26.34 -3.80 -11.65
N ALA A 183 -25.39 -4.27 -10.82
CA ALA A 183 -25.49 -4.19 -9.36
C ALA A 183 -25.45 -2.75 -8.86
N LEU A 184 -24.67 -1.83 -9.46
CA LEU A 184 -24.67 -0.40 -9.13
C LEU A 184 -25.97 0.28 -9.50
N GLY A 185 -26.54 -0.03 -10.68
CA GLY A 185 -27.87 0.41 -11.08
C GLY A 185 -28.97 -0.11 -10.15
N LEU A 186 -28.88 -1.38 -9.75
CA LEU A 186 -29.79 -2.01 -8.78
C LEU A 186 -29.52 -1.54 -7.34
N ALA A 187 -28.27 -1.17 -7.00
CA ALA A 187 -27.88 -0.65 -5.68
C ALA A 187 -28.52 0.71 -5.38
N LEU A 188 -28.66 1.54 -6.40
CA LEU A 188 -29.38 2.81 -6.30
C LEU A 188 -30.88 2.60 -6.06
N LEU A 189 -31.43 1.48 -6.54
CA LEU A 189 -32.85 1.12 -6.40
C LEU A 189 -33.12 0.21 -5.18
N MET A 190 -32.16 -0.63 -4.78
CA MET A 190 -32.36 -1.65 -3.73
C MET A 190 -31.09 -1.93 -2.91
N PRO A 191 -30.66 -1.03 -2.02
CA PRO A 191 -29.37 -1.17 -1.28
C PRO A 191 -29.25 -2.44 -0.43
N ARG A 192 -30.39 -3.04 0.00
CA ARG A 192 -30.39 -4.30 0.78
C ARG A 192 -29.97 -5.52 -0.03
N PHE A 193 -30.31 -5.58 -1.32
CA PHE A 193 -29.96 -6.72 -2.19
C PHE A 193 -28.46 -6.76 -2.53
N VAL A 194 -27.82 -5.61 -2.65
CA VAL A 194 -26.37 -5.53 -2.88
C VAL A 194 -25.62 -6.10 -1.69
N LYS A 195 -26.04 -5.76 -0.47
CA LYS A 195 -25.42 -6.31 0.75
C LYS A 195 -25.57 -7.82 0.85
N ILE A 196 -26.75 -8.35 0.49
CA ILE A 196 -27.02 -9.79 0.45
C ILE A 196 -26.17 -10.46 -0.64
N TYR A 197 -26.06 -9.88 -1.83
CA TYR A 197 -25.25 -10.39 -2.92
C TYR A 197 -23.77 -10.52 -2.50
N TRP A 198 -23.20 -9.49 -1.89
CA TRP A 198 -21.83 -9.51 -1.35
C TRP A 198 -21.64 -10.56 -0.24
N MET A 199 -22.67 -10.83 0.56
CA MET A 199 -22.64 -11.89 1.59
C MET A 199 -22.66 -13.31 1.00
N LEU A 200 -23.24 -13.48 -0.18
CA LEU A 200 -23.38 -14.78 -0.85
C LEU A 200 -22.21 -15.13 -1.78
N LEU A 201 -21.37 -14.13 -2.14
CA LEU A 201 -20.19 -14.40 -2.94
C LEU A 201 -19.17 -15.23 -2.14
N PRO A 202 -18.54 -16.24 -2.79
CA PRO A 202 -17.44 -16.96 -2.16
C PRO A 202 -16.36 -15.96 -1.71
N ARG A 203 -16.00 -16.02 -0.44
CA ARG A 203 -14.95 -15.15 0.11
C ARG A 203 -13.62 -15.48 -0.56
N PHE A 204 -12.98 -14.47 -1.08
CA PHE A 204 -11.65 -14.61 -1.64
C PHE A 204 -10.67 -15.07 -0.55
N ARG A 205 -9.81 -16.05 -0.89
CA ARG A 205 -8.83 -16.63 0.01
C ARG A 205 -7.46 -16.71 -0.64
N MET A 206 -6.42 -16.81 0.19
CA MET A 206 -5.08 -17.12 -0.29
C MET A 206 -5.06 -18.50 -0.95
N ASN A 207 -4.42 -18.60 -2.10
CA ASN A 207 -4.12 -19.89 -2.72
C ASN A 207 -2.86 -20.48 -2.08
N TRP A 208 -3.03 -21.05 -0.89
CA TRP A 208 -1.92 -21.61 -0.11
C TRP A 208 -1.16 -22.74 -0.80
N ASP A 209 -1.82 -23.45 -1.71
CA ASP A 209 -1.20 -24.58 -2.41
C ASP A 209 -0.36 -24.12 -3.59
N ASP A 210 -0.66 -22.94 -4.14
CA ASP A 210 0.05 -22.36 -5.29
C ASP A 210 0.04 -20.83 -5.26
N LEU A 211 0.81 -20.25 -4.34
CA LEU A 211 0.93 -18.79 -4.19
C LEU A 211 1.48 -18.09 -5.44
N HIS A 212 2.16 -18.84 -6.31
CA HIS A 212 2.86 -18.32 -7.48
C HIS A 212 2.21 -18.72 -8.81
N PHE A 213 1.05 -19.39 -8.80
CA PHE A 213 0.33 -19.86 -9.99
C PHE A 213 1.20 -20.72 -10.92
N GLN A 214 1.99 -21.64 -10.35
CA GLN A 214 2.98 -22.46 -11.09
C GLN A 214 2.55 -23.92 -11.24
N LYS A 215 1.62 -24.40 -10.42
CA LYS A 215 1.21 -25.80 -10.42
C LYS A 215 0.30 -26.17 -11.58
N ILE A 216 -0.56 -25.24 -12.00
CA ILE A 216 -1.52 -25.46 -13.09
C ILE A 216 -1.19 -24.47 -14.22
N PRO A 217 -0.70 -24.94 -15.38
CA PRO A 217 -0.45 -24.05 -16.52
C PRO A 217 -1.70 -23.26 -16.92
N GLY A 218 -1.57 -21.95 -17.14
CA GLY A 218 -2.69 -21.08 -17.52
C GLY A 218 -3.64 -20.70 -16.39
N SER A 219 -3.33 -21.05 -15.14
CA SER A 219 -4.14 -20.66 -13.97
C SER A 219 -3.92 -19.20 -13.53
N TYR A 220 -2.90 -18.53 -14.09
CA TYR A 220 -2.62 -17.14 -13.75
C TYR A 220 -3.74 -16.22 -14.24
N GLU A 221 -4.30 -15.47 -13.30
CA GLU A 221 -5.27 -14.42 -13.59
C GLU A 221 -4.78 -13.13 -12.91
N PRO A 222 -4.53 -12.05 -13.68
CA PRO A 222 -3.87 -10.84 -13.18
C PRO A 222 -4.55 -10.19 -11.97
N PHE A 223 -5.90 -10.13 -11.96
CA PHE A 223 -6.62 -9.52 -10.84
C PHE A 223 -6.70 -10.44 -9.62
N ILE A 224 -6.75 -11.77 -9.81
CA ILE A 224 -6.68 -12.74 -8.70
C ILE A 224 -5.30 -12.64 -8.03
N ALA A 225 -4.21 -12.62 -8.81
CA ALA A 225 -2.87 -12.47 -8.30
C ALA A 225 -2.68 -11.13 -7.55
N TYR A 226 -3.25 -10.05 -8.08
CA TYR A 226 -3.28 -8.77 -7.39
C TYR A 226 -4.04 -8.84 -6.06
N SER A 227 -5.26 -9.38 -6.08
CA SER A 227 -6.10 -9.53 -4.89
C SER A 227 -5.40 -10.35 -3.81
N GLN A 228 -4.75 -11.45 -4.20
CA GLN A 228 -3.93 -12.27 -3.32
C GLN A 228 -2.80 -11.47 -2.68
N SER A 229 -2.08 -10.67 -3.47
CA SER A 229 -0.99 -9.83 -2.96
C SER A 229 -1.48 -8.77 -1.96
N LYS A 230 -2.69 -8.25 -2.16
CA LYS A 230 -3.28 -7.23 -1.26
C LYS A 230 -3.90 -7.84 -0.01
N LEU A 231 -4.45 -9.06 -0.09
CA LEU A 231 -4.82 -9.83 1.10
C LEU A 231 -3.59 -10.17 1.94
N ALA A 232 -2.49 -10.56 1.30
CA ALA A 232 -1.22 -10.78 1.99
C ALA A 232 -0.74 -9.55 2.76
N ASN A 233 -0.93 -8.33 2.22
CA ASN A 233 -0.57 -7.09 2.91
C ASN A 233 -1.40 -6.87 4.18
N VAL A 234 -2.71 -7.21 4.18
CA VAL A 234 -3.55 -7.09 5.38
C VAL A 234 -3.14 -8.12 6.44
N LEU A 235 -2.98 -9.40 6.04
CA LEU A 235 -2.51 -10.48 6.93
C LEU A 235 -1.15 -10.12 7.56
N PHE A 236 -0.24 -9.62 6.75
CA PHE A 236 1.08 -9.17 7.19
C PHE A 236 1.01 -8.06 8.23
N ALA A 237 0.23 -7.01 7.96
CA ALA A 237 0.13 -5.87 8.86
C ALA A 237 -0.44 -6.28 10.23
N GLN A 238 -1.42 -7.19 10.26
CA GLN A 238 -2.00 -7.68 11.49
C GLN A 238 -1.04 -8.53 12.31
N GLU A 239 -0.33 -9.45 11.67
CA GLU A 239 0.67 -10.27 12.38
C GLU A 239 1.87 -9.41 12.83
N LEU A 240 2.34 -8.47 11.97
CA LEU A 240 3.42 -7.56 12.32
C LEU A 240 3.07 -6.73 13.56
N SER A 241 1.84 -6.22 13.65
CA SER A 241 1.40 -5.40 14.79
C SER A 241 1.55 -6.11 16.13
N LYS A 242 1.27 -7.42 16.17
CA LYS A 242 1.44 -8.27 17.36
C LYS A 242 2.92 -8.45 17.70
N ARG A 243 3.75 -8.66 16.69
CA ARG A 243 5.19 -8.95 16.86
C ARG A 243 6.00 -7.75 17.34
N VAL A 244 5.68 -6.54 16.84
CA VAL A 244 6.39 -5.31 17.20
C VAL A 244 5.75 -4.54 18.35
N ALA A 245 4.66 -5.03 18.94
CA ALA A 245 3.94 -4.35 20.02
C ALA A 245 4.84 -4.03 21.22
N LYS A 246 5.69 -4.98 21.61
CA LYS A 246 6.66 -4.81 22.70
C LYS A 246 7.72 -3.75 22.42
N ASP A 247 7.97 -3.45 21.16
CA ASP A 247 8.94 -2.44 20.72
C ASP A 247 8.29 -1.05 20.61
N GLY A 248 7.00 -0.91 20.98
CA GLY A 248 6.28 0.37 20.91
C GLY A 248 5.97 0.87 19.50
N ILE A 249 6.20 0.04 18.47
CA ILE A 249 5.94 0.39 17.07
C ILE A 249 4.47 0.14 16.74
N LYS A 250 3.84 1.10 16.07
CA LYS A 250 2.44 0.99 15.62
C LYS A 250 2.35 0.61 14.16
N VAL A 251 1.44 -0.28 13.83
CA VAL A 251 1.23 -0.77 12.47
C VAL A 251 -0.20 -0.48 12.04
N TYR A 252 -0.35 0.14 10.89
CA TYR A 252 -1.64 0.48 10.28
C TYR A 252 -1.70 -0.09 8.88
N CYS A 253 -2.85 -0.65 8.52
CA CYS A 253 -3.11 -1.11 7.16
C CYS A 253 -4.26 -0.29 6.57
N LEU A 254 -4.22 0.00 5.29
CA LEU A 254 -5.24 0.82 4.65
C LEU A 254 -5.47 0.46 3.19
N HIS A 255 -6.57 0.95 2.64
CA HIS A 255 -6.69 1.16 1.20
C HIS A 255 -6.94 2.65 0.86
N PRO A 256 -6.35 3.15 -0.23
CA PRO A 256 -6.46 4.56 -0.60
C PRO A 256 -7.73 4.91 -1.39
N GLY A 257 -8.60 3.93 -1.65
CA GLY A 257 -9.72 4.03 -2.57
C GLY A 257 -9.36 3.66 -4.02
N LEU A 258 -10.27 3.95 -4.95
CA LEU A 258 -10.03 3.79 -6.38
C LEU A 258 -9.35 5.04 -6.93
N ILE A 259 -8.07 4.91 -7.31
CA ILE A 259 -7.22 6.06 -7.66
C ILE A 259 -6.89 6.07 -9.16
N ASP A 260 -7.01 7.22 -9.78
CA ASP A 260 -6.44 7.46 -11.11
C ASP A 260 -4.91 7.65 -11.00
N SER A 261 -4.18 6.57 -11.24
CA SER A 261 -2.72 6.55 -11.12
C SER A 261 -2.06 5.66 -12.18
N GLU A 262 -0.73 5.70 -12.26
CA GLU A 262 0.05 4.82 -13.15
C GLU A 262 -0.09 3.32 -12.81
N LEU A 263 -0.78 2.96 -11.74
CA LEU A 263 -1.09 1.57 -11.40
C LEU A 263 -1.91 0.88 -12.50
N TRP A 264 -2.73 1.65 -13.23
CA TRP A 264 -3.54 1.21 -14.37
C TRP A 264 -2.79 1.14 -15.72
N ARG A 265 -1.47 1.34 -15.76
CA ARG A 265 -0.67 1.44 -17.00
C ARG A 265 -0.82 0.25 -17.94
N HIS A 266 -1.01 -0.97 -17.41
CA HIS A 266 -1.21 -2.17 -18.22
C HIS A 266 -2.58 -2.24 -18.88
N HIS A 267 -3.57 -1.48 -18.38
CA HIS A 267 -4.94 -1.44 -18.90
C HIS A 267 -5.27 -0.17 -19.67
N LYS A 268 -4.45 0.89 -19.54
CA LYS A 268 -4.63 2.17 -20.23
C LYS A 268 -3.99 2.21 -21.63
N GLN A 269 -3.57 1.09 -22.20
CA GLN A 269 -3.10 1.07 -23.58
C GLN A 269 -4.23 1.47 -24.51
N LYS A 270 -4.03 2.59 -25.28
CA LYS A 270 -5.02 3.13 -26.20
C LYS A 270 -5.50 2.05 -27.19
N GLY A 271 -6.81 1.91 -27.33
CA GLY A 271 -7.43 0.95 -28.24
C GLY A 271 -7.69 -0.44 -27.67
N SER A 272 -7.37 -0.70 -26.41
CA SER A 272 -7.77 -1.94 -25.74
C SER A 272 -9.24 -1.86 -25.28
N ILE A 273 -9.95 -3.01 -25.30
CA ILE A 273 -11.31 -3.14 -24.72
C ILE A 273 -11.30 -2.66 -23.27
N GLY A 274 -10.21 -2.87 -22.54
CA GLY A 274 -10.02 -2.39 -21.16
C GLY A 274 -10.07 -0.85 -21.05
N SER A 275 -9.50 -0.10 -22.00
CA SER A 275 -9.54 1.36 -21.96
C SER A 275 -10.95 1.90 -22.19
N PHE A 276 -11.74 1.28 -23.06
CA PHE A 276 -13.13 1.66 -23.31
C PHE A 276 -14.03 1.36 -22.10
N MET A 277 -13.79 0.24 -21.42
CA MET A 277 -14.54 -0.15 -20.23
C MET A 277 -14.20 0.70 -18.99
N LEU A 278 -12.97 1.24 -18.91
CA LEU A 278 -12.54 2.09 -17.79
C LEU A 278 -13.00 3.55 -17.91
N ALA A 279 -13.24 4.04 -19.13
CA ALA A 279 -13.57 5.44 -19.38
C ALA A 279 -14.72 6.00 -18.51
N PRO A 280 -15.86 5.30 -18.31
CA PRO A 280 -16.92 5.80 -17.42
C PRO A 280 -16.51 5.88 -15.95
N PHE A 281 -15.54 5.04 -15.52
CA PHE A 281 -15.09 4.98 -14.14
C PHE A 281 -14.00 5.99 -13.80
N GLU A 282 -13.25 6.48 -14.81
CA GLU A 282 -12.23 7.52 -14.60
C GLU A 282 -12.81 8.78 -13.95
N TYR A 283 -14.07 9.08 -14.22
CA TYR A 283 -14.76 10.21 -13.61
C TYR A 283 -14.98 10.03 -12.10
N PHE A 284 -15.13 8.79 -11.63
CA PHE A 284 -15.36 8.44 -10.23
C PHE A 284 -14.07 8.12 -9.46
N MET A 285 -12.92 8.06 -10.14
CA MET A 285 -11.65 7.81 -9.48
C MET A 285 -11.18 9.01 -8.66
N LYS A 286 -10.66 8.75 -7.47
CA LYS A 286 -9.98 9.75 -6.66
C LYS A 286 -8.71 10.25 -7.35
N THR A 287 -8.38 11.51 -7.15
CA THR A 287 -7.03 12.01 -7.50
C THR A 287 -5.97 11.37 -6.61
N PRO A 288 -4.69 11.32 -7.02
CA PRO A 288 -3.60 10.87 -6.16
C PRO A 288 -3.54 11.60 -4.81
N PHE A 289 -3.81 12.91 -4.79
CA PHE A 289 -3.90 13.70 -3.56
C PHE A 289 -4.97 13.18 -2.60
N LEU A 290 -6.19 12.92 -3.10
CA LEU A 290 -7.27 12.34 -2.29
C LEU A 290 -6.94 10.91 -1.84
N GLY A 291 -6.23 10.15 -2.67
CA GLY A 291 -5.73 8.82 -2.31
C GLY A 291 -4.68 8.82 -1.21
N ALA A 292 -3.89 9.88 -1.12
CA ALA A 292 -2.87 10.02 -0.08
C ALA A 292 -3.45 10.28 1.32
N GLN A 293 -4.69 10.78 1.42
CA GLN A 293 -5.27 11.24 2.68
C GLN A 293 -5.33 10.16 3.76
N THR A 294 -5.73 8.94 3.44
CA THR A 294 -5.75 7.85 4.42
C THR A 294 -4.34 7.40 4.82
N SER A 295 -3.37 7.46 3.89
CA SER A 295 -1.96 7.20 4.22
C SER A 295 -1.40 8.26 5.18
N LEU A 296 -1.73 9.52 4.95
CA LEU A 296 -1.36 10.64 5.84
C LEU A 296 -2.06 10.51 7.20
N TYR A 297 -3.34 10.16 7.22
CA TYR A 297 -4.08 9.92 8.45
C TYR A 297 -3.40 8.83 9.30
N CYS A 298 -3.13 7.66 8.74
CA CYS A 298 -2.44 6.58 9.45
C CYS A 298 -1.02 6.97 9.90
N ALA A 299 -0.33 7.78 9.10
CA ALA A 299 1.03 8.22 9.42
C ALA A 299 1.08 9.31 10.51
N LEU A 300 0.06 10.18 10.59
CA LEU A 300 0.16 11.45 11.31
C LEU A 300 -0.84 11.62 12.45
N GLU A 301 -2.06 11.04 12.35
CA GLU A 301 -3.15 11.31 13.29
C GLU A 301 -2.77 10.92 14.73
N PRO A 302 -2.78 11.88 15.68
CA PRO A 302 -2.40 11.60 17.06
C PRO A 302 -3.42 10.74 17.80
N SER A 303 -4.72 10.86 17.49
CA SER A 303 -5.80 10.16 18.20
C SER A 303 -5.70 8.64 18.08
N ILE A 304 -5.09 8.12 16.99
CA ILE A 304 -4.94 6.68 16.77
C ILE A 304 -3.62 6.10 17.32
N VAL A 305 -2.83 6.88 18.07
CA VAL A 305 -1.53 6.42 18.57
C VAL A 305 -1.61 5.17 19.44
N ASN A 306 -2.75 4.93 20.06
CA ASN A 306 -2.97 3.73 20.88
C ASN A 306 -3.51 2.53 20.07
N GLU A 307 -3.90 2.75 18.81
CA GLU A 307 -4.37 1.71 17.92
C GLU A 307 -3.18 1.06 17.19
N SER A 308 -3.29 -0.23 16.89
CA SER A 308 -2.32 -0.96 16.07
C SER A 308 -2.95 -2.21 15.49
N GLY A 309 -2.58 -2.60 14.25
CA GLY A 309 -3.14 -3.75 13.56
C GLY A 309 -4.53 -3.52 12.96
N LEU A 310 -5.06 -2.30 13.04
CA LEU A 310 -6.37 -1.97 12.47
C LEU A 310 -6.26 -1.65 10.97
N TYR A 311 -7.40 -1.78 10.30
CA TYR A 311 -7.56 -1.46 8.88
C TYR A 311 -8.33 -0.16 8.72
N TYR A 312 -7.92 0.68 7.76
CA TYR A 312 -8.45 2.03 7.56
C TYR A 312 -8.93 2.25 6.13
N SER A 313 -10.03 2.98 6.00
CA SER A 313 -10.57 3.51 4.75
C SER A 313 -11.07 4.91 5.00
N ASP A 314 -10.83 5.83 4.06
CA ASP A 314 -11.37 7.19 4.12
C ASP A 314 -11.13 7.89 5.47
N CYS A 315 -9.90 7.78 5.99
CA CYS A 315 -9.47 8.35 7.27
C CYS A 315 -10.26 7.86 8.50
N ALA A 316 -10.80 6.66 8.45
CA ALA A 316 -11.54 6.03 9.55
C ALA A 316 -11.22 4.53 9.65
N VAL A 317 -11.44 3.96 10.83
CA VAL A 317 -11.35 2.50 11.02
C VAL A 317 -12.42 1.82 10.18
N ALA A 318 -12.02 0.80 9.45
CA ALA A 318 -12.89 -0.04 8.63
C ALA A 318 -12.66 -1.52 8.92
N SER A 319 -13.62 -2.35 8.58
CA SER A 319 -13.46 -3.80 8.70
C SER A 319 -12.78 -4.36 7.45
N PRO A 320 -11.66 -5.07 7.56
CA PRO A 320 -11.10 -5.79 6.43
C PRO A 320 -11.92 -7.04 6.12
N SER A 321 -11.57 -7.76 5.04
CA SER A 321 -12.14 -9.07 4.74
C SER A 321 -12.07 -9.99 5.97
N PRO A 322 -13.15 -10.72 6.32
CA PRO A 322 -13.13 -11.67 7.44
C PRO A 322 -12.03 -12.72 7.34
N VAL A 323 -11.59 -13.06 6.11
CA VAL A 323 -10.45 -13.98 5.89
C VAL A 323 -9.14 -13.38 6.41
N ALA A 324 -8.97 -12.07 6.29
CA ALA A 324 -7.78 -11.39 6.79
C ALA A 324 -7.67 -11.39 8.32
N LEU A 325 -8.79 -11.63 9.03
CA LEU A 325 -8.85 -11.71 10.49
C LEU A 325 -8.45 -13.11 11.03
N ASN A 326 -8.22 -14.09 10.15
CA ASN A 326 -7.83 -15.43 10.55
C ASN A 326 -6.38 -15.44 11.03
N GLU A 327 -6.18 -15.70 12.32
CA GLU A 327 -4.84 -15.68 12.94
C GLU A 327 -3.91 -16.80 12.45
N ASP A 328 -4.47 -17.95 12.07
CA ASP A 328 -3.66 -19.06 11.54
C ASP A 328 -3.12 -18.71 10.16
N ASP A 329 -3.94 -18.04 9.32
CA ASP A 329 -3.51 -17.54 8.02
C ASP A 329 -2.46 -16.43 8.16
N GLN A 330 -2.58 -15.55 9.16
CA GLN A 330 -1.58 -14.51 9.46
C GLN A 330 -0.23 -15.15 9.82
N LYS A 331 -0.21 -16.11 10.73
CA LYS A 331 0.99 -16.85 11.16
C LYS A 331 1.56 -17.72 10.03
N LYS A 332 0.70 -18.34 9.24
CA LYS A 332 1.09 -19.15 8.08
C LYS A 332 1.80 -18.29 7.03
N LEU A 333 1.21 -17.14 6.67
CA LEU A 333 1.84 -16.21 5.73
C LEU A 333 3.18 -15.72 6.24
N TRP A 334 3.25 -15.36 7.52
CA TRP A 334 4.51 -14.89 8.14
C TRP A 334 5.63 -15.91 7.97
N ARG A 335 5.38 -17.18 8.36
CA ARG A 335 6.37 -18.26 8.21
C ARG A 335 6.80 -18.47 6.76
N ILE A 336 5.85 -18.53 5.83
CA ILE A 336 6.15 -18.65 4.40
C ILE A 336 7.00 -17.47 3.94
N SER A 337 6.70 -16.25 4.44
CA SER A 337 7.45 -15.06 4.07
C SER A 337 8.89 -15.12 4.59
N GLU A 338 9.11 -15.50 5.85
CA GLU A 338 10.47 -15.69 6.41
C GLU A 338 11.28 -16.72 5.60
N GLU A 339 10.66 -17.84 5.24
CA GLU A 339 11.29 -18.91 4.43
C GLU A 339 11.63 -18.38 3.02
N THR A 340 10.66 -17.70 2.37
CA THR A 340 10.80 -17.19 1.00
C THR A 340 11.90 -16.15 0.87
N VAL A 341 12.01 -15.24 1.85
CA VAL A 341 13.02 -14.17 1.82
C VAL A 341 14.36 -14.57 2.50
N GLY A 342 14.47 -15.79 3.00
CA GLY A 342 15.69 -16.31 3.63
C GLY A 342 16.01 -15.67 4.98
N LEU A 343 14.99 -15.38 5.80
CA LEU A 343 15.11 -14.93 7.19
C LEU A 343 14.83 -16.04 8.21
N SER A 344 14.25 -17.16 7.79
CA SER A 344 14.07 -18.31 8.68
C SER A 344 15.43 -18.78 9.21
N LYS A 345 15.57 -18.89 10.53
CA LYS A 345 16.73 -19.57 11.13
C LYS A 345 16.72 -20.99 10.58
N LYS A 346 17.76 -21.38 9.82
CA LYS A 346 18.01 -22.80 9.59
C LYS A 346 18.09 -23.43 10.98
N ASN A 347 17.16 -24.31 11.30
CA ASN A 347 17.32 -25.18 12.45
C ASN A 347 18.57 -26.03 12.15
N THR A 348 19.73 -25.58 12.63
CA THR A 348 20.96 -26.38 12.72
C THR A 348 20.90 -27.22 13.95
#